data_11e663d858701daf9c3634ceb828a654
#
_entry.id   11e663d858701daf9c3634ceb828a654
#
_cell.length_a   1.000
_cell.length_b   1.000
_cell.length_c   1.000
_cell.angle_alpha   90.00
_cell.angle_beta   90.00
_cell.angle_gamma   90.00
#
_symmetry.space_group_name_H-M   'P 1'
#
loop_
_entity.id
_entity.type
_entity.pdbx_description
1 polymer ?
#
loop_
_entity_poly.entity_id
_entity_poly.type
_entity_poly.pdbx_seq_one_letter_code
_entity_poly.pdbx_strand_id
1 'polypeptide(L)'
;SVYYELKKTIEGRKELDPAIADVVAAAIKKWAIEKGATHDTHWFQPLTGFTAEKHDSFITPPNEEGSVLMEFSGKDLIKGEPDASSFPSGGMRATFEARGYTTWDCTSPAFIREDAAGAILCIPTAFCSFTGEALDQKTPLLRSMEAVQEQSLRLLRLFGNTTSRKVVPSIGAEQEYFLIDRNKY
;
A
#
# COMPACT_ATOMS: atom_id res chain seq x y z
N SER A 1 -5.98 14.85 -18.11
CA SER A 1 -4.62 14.31 -17.89
C SER A 1 -4.69 13.21 -16.84
N VAL A 2 -3.74 12.28 -16.87
CA VAL A 2 -3.62 11.18 -15.89
C VAL A 2 -3.67 11.68 -14.44
N TYR A 3 -3.00 12.79 -14.12
CA TYR A 3 -3.05 13.42 -12.81
C TYR A 3 -4.48 13.70 -12.31
N TYR A 4 -5.34 14.25 -13.14
CA TYR A 4 -6.71 14.56 -12.76
C TYR A 4 -7.56 13.29 -12.59
N GLU A 5 -7.32 12.26 -13.39
CA GLU A 5 -8.03 10.97 -13.22
C GLU A 5 -7.61 10.28 -11.92
N LEU A 6 -6.31 10.21 -11.65
CA LEU A 6 -5.80 9.69 -10.38
C LEU A 6 -6.34 10.48 -9.17
N LYS A 7 -6.37 11.81 -9.28
CA LYS A 7 -6.93 12.67 -8.23
C LYS A 7 -8.40 12.36 -7.94
N LYS A 8 -9.21 12.09 -8.96
CA LYS A 8 -10.61 11.69 -8.77
C LYS A 8 -10.71 10.35 -8.01
N THR A 9 -9.83 9.41 -8.31
CA THR A 9 -9.77 8.12 -7.60
C THR A 9 -9.38 8.34 -6.13
N ILE A 10 -8.33 9.11 -5.85
CA ILE A 10 -7.89 9.45 -4.49
C ILE A 10 -9.00 10.14 -3.69
N GLU A 11 -9.79 10.98 -4.33
CA GLU A 11 -10.91 11.67 -3.71
C GLU A 11 -12.20 10.80 -3.60
N GLY A 12 -12.13 9.52 -3.99
CA GLY A 12 -13.24 8.57 -3.91
C GLY A 12 -14.38 8.84 -4.90
N ARG A 13 -14.11 9.57 -5.99
CA ARG A 13 -15.13 9.94 -6.98
C ARG A 13 -15.24 8.97 -8.16
N LYS A 14 -14.25 8.12 -8.33
CA LYS A 14 -14.15 7.18 -9.45
C LYS A 14 -13.26 6.02 -9.04
N GLU A 15 -13.56 4.82 -9.49
CA GLU A 15 -12.66 3.68 -9.41
C GLU A 15 -11.37 3.94 -10.21
N LEU A 16 -10.29 3.27 -9.82
CA LEU A 16 -9.03 3.35 -10.54
C LEU A 16 -9.21 2.83 -11.96
N ASP A 17 -8.83 3.64 -12.93
CA ASP A 17 -8.80 3.24 -14.32
C ASP A 17 -7.49 2.49 -14.62
N PRO A 18 -7.51 1.20 -14.93
CA PRO A 18 -6.29 0.44 -15.22
C PRO A 18 -5.47 1.05 -16.37
N ALA A 19 -6.10 1.76 -17.30
CA ALA A 19 -5.40 2.38 -18.44
C ALA A 19 -4.42 3.48 -18.03
N ILE A 20 -4.59 4.08 -16.83
CA ILE A 20 -3.64 5.08 -16.31
C ILE A 20 -2.50 4.47 -15.51
N ALA A 21 -2.61 3.21 -15.12
CA ALA A 21 -1.69 2.56 -14.21
C ALA A 21 -0.25 2.51 -14.75
N ASP A 22 -0.07 2.20 -16.03
CA ASP A 22 1.25 2.16 -16.65
C ASP A 22 1.93 3.53 -16.66
N VAL A 23 1.17 4.59 -16.92
CA VAL A 23 1.71 5.95 -16.89
C VAL A 23 2.11 6.36 -15.48
N VAL A 24 1.31 5.99 -14.48
CA VAL A 24 1.61 6.25 -13.07
C VAL A 24 2.82 5.42 -12.63
N ALA A 25 2.87 4.15 -12.97
CA ALA A 25 3.99 3.26 -12.66
C ALA A 25 5.30 3.78 -13.26
N ALA A 26 5.30 4.19 -14.52
CA ALA A 26 6.46 4.79 -15.17
C ALA A 26 6.94 6.07 -14.46
N ALA A 27 6.02 6.92 -14.02
CA ALA A 27 6.36 8.14 -13.30
C ALA A 27 6.93 7.84 -11.90
N ILE A 28 6.33 6.90 -11.16
CA ILE A 28 6.81 6.46 -9.84
C ILE A 28 8.18 5.81 -9.96
N LYS A 29 8.39 4.92 -10.94
CA LYS A 29 9.68 4.28 -11.20
C LYS A 29 10.77 5.31 -11.47
N LYS A 30 10.50 6.26 -12.39
CA LYS A 30 11.45 7.34 -12.68
C LYS A 30 11.86 8.10 -11.42
N TRP A 31 10.89 8.53 -10.64
CA TRP A 31 11.13 9.23 -9.39
C TRP A 31 11.92 8.38 -8.38
N ALA A 32 11.60 7.09 -8.26
CA ALA A 32 12.29 6.18 -7.34
C ALA A 32 13.75 5.97 -7.74
N ILE A 33 14.03 5.79 -9.03
CA ILE A 33 15.41 5.67 -9.57
C ILE A 33 16.22 6.94 -9.33
N GLU A 34 15.62 8.12 -9.52
CA GLU A 34 16.24 9.41 -9.22
C GLU A 34 16.61 9.55 -7.72
N LYS A 35 15.92 8.80 -6.85
CA LYS A 35 16.19 8.69 -5.42
C LYS A 35 17.11 7.52 -5.05
N GLY A 36 17.64 6.81 -6.03
CA GLY A 36 18.57 5.69 -5.82
C GLY A 36 17.92 4.33 -5.55
N ALA A 37 16.60 4.22 -5.68
CA ALA A 37 15.93 2.95 -5.49
C ALA A 37 16.25 1.96 -6.63
N THR A 38 16.53 0.72 -6.27
CA THR A 38 16.82 -0.39 -7.20
C THR A 38 15.73 -1.45 -7.20
N HIS A 39 14.87 -1.41 -6.19
CA HIS A 39 13.80 -2.36 -5.93
C HIS A 39 12.53 -1.61 -5.56
N ASP A 40 11.41 -2.27 -5.71
CA ASP A 40 10.14 -1.88 -5.10
C ASP A 40 9.66 -2.95 -4.11
N THR A 41 8.75 -2.55 -3.26
CA THR A 41 8.02 -3.46 -2.39
C THR A 41 6.58 -3.06 -2.25
N HIS A 42 5.68 -4.02 -2.32
CA HIS A 42 4.32 -3.86 -1.82
C HIS A 42 4.36 -3.93 -0.29
N TRP A 43 4.06 -2.80 0.33
CA TRP A 43 4.10 -2.57 1.77
C TRP A 43 2.71 -2.72 2.36
N PHE A 44 2.50 -3.70 3.24
CA PHE A 44 1.19 -4.00 3.80
C PHE A 44 1.26 -4.53 5.24
N GLN A 45 0.15 -4.49 5.96
CA GLN A 45 0.01 -4.91 7.34
C GLN A 45 -0.94 -6.10 7.43
N PRO A 46 -0.45 -7.34 7.32
CA PRO A 46 -1.26 -8.54 7.47
C PRO A 46 -1.80 -8.69 8.89
N LEU A 47 -2.77 -9.58 9.08
CA LEU A 47 -3.40 -9.84 10.38
C LEU A 47 -2.44 -10.35 11.45
N THR A 48 -1.23 -10.76 11.09
CA THR A 48 -0.16 -11.10 12.04
C THR A 48 0.32 -9.94 12.92
N GLY A 49 0.04 -8.70 12.53
CA GLY A 49 0.51 -7.49 13.19
C GLY A 49 1.91 -7.02 12.79
N PHE A 50 2.65 -7.81 12.01
CA PHE A 50 3.95 -7.40 11.47
C PHE A 50 3.78 -6.84 10.06
N THR A 51 4.48 -5.75 9.77
CA THR A 51 4.56 -5.23 8.40
C THR A 51 5.21 -6.25 7.49
N ALA A 52 4.59 -6.52 6.36
CA ALA A 52 5.07 -7.44 5.34
C ALA A 52 5.48 -6.68 4.08
N GLU A 53 6.40 -7.26 3.35
CA GLU A 53 7.01 -6.64 2.19
C GLU A 53 7.20 -7.67 1.08
N LYS A 54 6.61 -7.43 -0.08
CA LYS A 54 6.89 -8.20 -1.27
C LYS A 54 7.90 -7.42 -2.12
N HIS A 55 9.16 -7.82 -2.04
CA HIS A 55 10.25 -7.18 -2.76
C HIS A 55 10.37 -7.70 -4.20
N ASP A 56 10.48 -6.79 -5.13
CA ASP A 56 10.79 -7.08 -6.52
C ASP A 56 11.91 -6.14 -7.02
N SER A 57 12.78 -6.63 -7.89
CA SER A 57 13.82 -5.82 -8.52
C SER A 57 13.26 -5.12 -9.74
N PHE A 58 13.66 -3.87 -9.97
CA PHE A 58 13.39 -3.21 -11.25
C PHE A 58 14.15 -3.84 -12.43
N ILE A 59 15.20 -4.61 -12.15
CA ILE A 59 16.02 -5.22 -13.20
C ILE A 59 15.43 -6.58 -13.59
N THR A 60 15.08 -6.72 -14.86
CA THR A 60 14.64 -8.00 -15.42
C THR A 60 15.80 -8.98 -15.55
N PRO A 61 15.54 -10.30 -15.57
CA PRO A 61 16.55 -11.26 -15.99
C PRO A 61 17.10 -10.92 -17.38
N PRO A 62 18.38 -11.21 -17.64
CA PRO A 62 18.96 -10.98 -18.97
C PRO A 62 18.19 -11.73 -20.06
N ASN A 63 17.94 -11.06 -21.19
CA ASN A 63 17.39 -11.69 -22.37
C ASN A 63 18.47 -12.55 -23.07
N GLU A 64 18.12 -13.20 -24.20
CA GLU A 64 19.05 -14.06 -24.99
C GLU A 64 20.30 -13.31 -25.46
N GLU A 65 20.22 -11.97 -25.56
CA GLU A 65 21.34 -11.10 -25.96
C GLU A 65 22.18 -10.62 -24.78
N GLY A 66 21.82 -11.02 -23.53
CA GLY A 66 22.46 -10.59 -22.31
C GLY A 66 22.07 -9.17 -21.84
N SER A 67 21.09 -8.56 -22.48
CA SER A 67 20.56 -7.24 -22.10
C SER A 67 19.56 -7.36 -20.96
N VAL A 68 19.62 -6.42 -20.02
CA VAL A 68 18.66 -6.27 -18.92
C VAL A 68 17.83 -5.01 -19.11
N LEU A 69 16.57 -5.06 -18.74
CA LEU A 69 15.68 -3.91 -18.76
C LEU A 69 15.32 -3.53 -17.34
N MET A 70 15.03 -2.25 -17.13
CA MET A 70 14.43 -1.78 -15.89
C MET A 70 12.93 -1.67 -16.12
N GLU A 71 12.17 -2.57 -15.53
CA GLU A 71 10.71 -2.63 -15.66
C GLU A 71 10.01 -2.37 -14.33
N PHE A 72 8.90 -1.71 -14.43
CA PHE A 72 7.88 -1.58 -13.41
C PHE A 72 6.62 -1.10 -14.11
N SER A 73 5.69 -1.99 -14.30
CA SER A 73 4.46 -1.76 -15.06
C SER A 73 3.28 -1.38 -14.16
N GLY A 74 2.19 -0.97 -14.76
CA GLY A 74 0.94 -0.76 -14.04
C GLY A 74 0.41 -2.04 -13.40
N LYS A 75 0.69 -3.21 -13.97
CA LYS A 75 0.35 -4.50 -13.37
C LYS A 75 1.10 -4.69 -12.06
N ASP A 76 2.40 -4.41 -12.04
CA ASP A 76 3.25 -4.54 -10.84
C ASP A 76 2.85 -3.52 -9.77
N LEU A 77 2.44 -2.32 -10.18
CA LEU A 77 1.92 -1.31 -9.28
C LEU A 77 0.58 -1.74 -8.64
N ILE A 78 -0.37 -2.21 -9.45
CA ILE A 78 -1.74 -2.44 -8.97
C ILE A 78 -1.82 -3.69 -8.11
N LYS A 79 -1.15 -4.78 -8.48
CA LYS A 79 -1.34 -6.10 -7.86
C LYS A 79 -0.04 -6.83 -7.66
N GLY A 80 0.13 -7.43 -6.49
CA GLY A 80 1.21 -8.36 -6.19
C GLY A 80 0.65 -9.64 -5.57
N GLU A 81 1.39 -10.73 -5.73
CA GLU A 81 1.09 -12.02 -5.10
C GLU A 81 2.21 -12.35 -4.11
N PRO A 82 2.06 -12.01 -2.81
CA PRO A 82 3.05 -12.32 -1.81
C PRO A 82 3.14 -13.83 -1.57
N ASP A 83 4.32 -14.29 -1.24
CA ASP A 83 4.58 -15.65 -0.79
C ASP A 83 5.02 -15.68 0.68
N ALA A 84 5.41 -16.86 1.18
CA ALA A 84 5.83 -16.99 2.57
C ALA A 84 7.05 -16.12 2.93
N SER A 85 7.92 -15.79 1.97
CA SER A 85 9.09 -14.94 2.17
C SER A 85 8.75 -13.47 2.41
N SER A 86 7.56 -13.04 2.00
CA SER A 86 7.06 -11.67 2.22
C SER A 86 6.70 -11.39 3.68
N PHE A 87 6.53 -12.41 4.51
CA PHE A 87 6.07 -12.30 5.90
C PHE A 87 7.23 -12.50 6.88
N PRO A 88 7.56 -11.50 7.71
CA PRO A 88 8.71 -11.60 8.63
C PRO A 88 8.53 -12.67 9.71
N SER A 89 7.28 -13.05 10.06
CA SER A 89 7.00 -14.08 11.04
C SER A 89 7.33 -15.50 10.57
N GLY A 90 7.41 -15.75 9.25
CA GLY A 90 7.70 -17.05 8.67
C GLY A 90 6.75 -18.18 9.10
N GLY A 91 7.09 -19.42 8.72
CA GLY A 91 6.42 -20.63 9.16
C GLY A 91 5.05 -20.92 8.53
N MET A 92 4.32 -21.86 9.13
CA MET A 92 3.02 -22.35 8.61
C MET A 92 1.97 -21.26 8.48
N ARG A 93 1.94 -20.33 9.43
CA ARG A 93 0.98 -19.23 9.43
C ARG A 93 1.23 -18.28 8.26
N ALA A 94 2.49 -17.92 8.01
CA ALA A 94 2.86 -17.11 6.86
C ALA A 94 2.47 -17.77 5.55
N THR A 95 2.71 -19.08 5.41
CA THR A 95 2.29 -19.84 4.22
C THR A 95 0.78 -19.85 4.03
N PHE A 96 0.01 -19.89 5.12
CA PHE A 96 -1.44 -19.81 5.05
C PHE A 96 -1.92 -18.40 4.68
N GLU A 97 -1.32 -17.38 5.25
CA GLU A 97 -1.64 -15.96 4.97
C GLU A 97 -1.26 -15.53 3.55
N ALA A 98 -0.24 -16.16 2.95
CA ALA A 98 0.17 -15.91 1.56
C ALA A 98 -0.84 -16.35 0.49
N ARG A 99 -2.09 -16.66 0.86
CA ARG A 99 -3.18 -17.05 -0.06
C ARG A 99 -4.05 -15.88 -0.50
N GLY A 100 -3.45 -14.75 -0.72
CA GLY A 100 -4.13 -13.56 -1.17
C GLY A 100 -3.29 -12.77 -2.16
N TYR A 101 -3.72 -11.57 -2.39
CA TYR A 101 -2.99 -10.62 -3.22
C TYR A 101 -2.95 -9.25 -2.55
N THR A 102 -1.90 -8.50 -2.87
CA THR A 102 -1.80 -7.08 -2.52
C THR A 102 -2.39 -6.24 -3.63
N THR A 103 -3.06 -5.16 -3.25
CA THR A 103 -3.61 -4.20 -4.21
C THR A 103 -3.22 -2.77 -3.81
N TRP A 104 -2.80 -1.99 -4.79
CA TRP A 104 -2.35 -0.63 -4.56
C TRP A 104 -3.41 0.23 -3.88
N ASP A 105 -3.02 0.87 -2.78
CA ASP A 105 -3.80 1.92 -2.13
C ASP A 105 -3.30 3.28 -2.61
N CYS A 106 -3.93 3.83 -3.64
CA CYS A 106 -3.59 5.14 -4.19
C CYS A 106 -3.92 6.31 -3.25
N THR A 107 -4.60 6.08 -2.12
CA THR A 107 -4.91 7.11 -1.12
C THR A 107 -3.76 7.33 -0.13
N SER A 108 -2.82 6.39 -0.07
CA SER A 108 -1.59 6.49 0.73
C SER A 108 -0.40 6.81 -0.16
N PRO A 109 0.47 7.75 0.23
CA PRO A 109 1.63 8.11 -0.58
C PRO A 109 2.65 6.97 -0.63
N ALA A 110 3.19 6.68 -1.81
CA ALA A 110 4.40 5.89 -1.94
C ALA A 110 5.60 6.67 -1.37
N PHE A 111 6.57 5.95 -0.82
CA PHE A 111 7.74 6.56 -0.19
C PHE A 111 9.01 5.77 -0.47
N ILE A 112 10.15 6.40 -0.28
CA ILE A 112 11.45 5.73 -0.35
C ILE A 112 11.90 5.41 1.07
N ARG A 113 12.29 4.16 1.30
CA ARG A 113 12.99 3.72 2.50
C ARG A 113 14.45 3.54 2.15
N GLU A 114 15.32 4.16 2.92
CA GLU A 114 16.78 4.05 2.79
C GLU A 114 17.31 3.29 4.00
N ASP A 115 18.20 2.35 3.75
CA ASP A 115 18.93 1.62 4.77
C ASP A 115 20.37 1.33 4.31
N ALA A 116 21.14 0.56 5.10
CA ALA A 116 22.51 0.22 4.76
C ALA A 116 22.67 -0.61 3.47
N ALA A 117 21.62 -1.26 3.01
CA ALA A 117 21.60 -2.08 1.79
C ALA A 117 21.23 -1.26 0.53
N GLY A 118 20.67 -0.06 0.71
CA GLY A 118 20.28 0.82 -0.39
C GLY A 118 18.90 1.46 -0.20
N ALA A 119 18.34 1.92 -1.31
CA ALA A 119 17.02 2.55 -1.35
C ALA A 119 15.99 1.65 -2.01
N ILE A 120 14.79 1.60 -1.44
CA ILE A 120 13.67 0.78 -1.88
C ILE A 120 12.43 1.65 -2.01
N LEU A 121 11.72 1.53 -3.13
CA LEU A 121 10.40 2.14 -3.31
C LEU A 121 9.36 1.33 -2.52
N CYS A 122 8.72 1.94 -1.53
CA CYS A 122 7.64 1.34 -0.77
C CYS A 122 6.29 1.83 -1.30
N ILE A 123 5.46 0.90 -1.73
CA ILE A 123 4.13 1.14 -2.28
C ILE A 123 3.09 0.63 -1.28
N PRO A 124 2.36 1.53 -0.58
CA PRO A 124 1.31 1.10 0.32
C PRO A 124 0.22 0.32 -0.40
N THR A 125 -0.11 -0.85 0.12
CA THR A 125 -1.12 -1.74 -0.44
C THR A 125 -2.08 -2.25 0.62
N ALA A 126 -3.28 -2.63 0.20
CA ALA A 126 -4.15 -3.51 0.95
C ALA A 126 -3.80 -4.98 0.64
N PHE A 127 -4.16 -5.88 1.53
CA PHE A 127 -3.97 -7.32 1.36
C PHE A 127 -5.31 -8.04 1.51
N CYS A 128 -5.72 -8.75 0.47
CA CYS A 128 -7.03 -9.38 0.38
C CYS A 128 -6.92 -10.84 -0.09
N SER A 129 -7.88 -11.66 0.31
CA SER A 129 -8.03 -12.99 -0.25
C SER A 129 -8.52 -12.94 -1.70
N PHE A 130 -8.41 -14.05 -2.42
CA PHE A 130 -8.95 -14.16 -3.78
C PHE A 130 -10.48 -14.12 -3.83
N THR A 131 -11.15 -14.29 -2.70
CA THR A 131 -12.60 -14.16 -2.54
C THR A 131 -13.02 -12.77 -2.04
N GLY A 132 -12.05 -11.86 -1.76
CA GLY A 132 -12.30 -10.46 -1.47
C GLY A 132 -12.35 -10.11 0.02
N GLU A 133 -12.08 -11.06 0.93
CA GLU A 133 -11.97 -10.77 2.35
C GLU A 133 -10.68 -9.99 2.65
N ALA A 134 -10.77 -9.06 3.59
CA ALA A 134 -9.59 -8.35 4.09
C ALA A 134 -8.71 -9.30 4.91
N LEU A 135 -7.44 -9.42 4.55
CA LEU A 135 -6.41 -10.17 5.26
C LEU A 135 -5.40 -9.25 5.94
N ASP A 136 -5.70 -7.97 6.02
CA ASP A 136 -4.85 -6.93 6.60
C ASP A 136 -5.59 -6.11 7.67
N GLN A 137 -4.86 -5.25 8.34
CA GLN A 137 -5.39 -4.31 9.32
C GLN A 137 -5.85 -2.99 8.66
N LYS A 138 -5.29 -2.64 7.52
CA LYS A 138 -5.53 -1.39 6.82
C LYS A 138 -6.92 -1.31 6.20
N THR A 139 -7.39 -2.37 5.54
CA THR A 139 -8.68 -2.37 4.86
C THR A 139 -9.86 -2.13 5.82
N PRO A 140 -9.96 -2.78 7.00
CA PRO A 140 -10.99 -2.43 7.99
C PRO A 140 -10.91 -0.98 8.45
N LEU A 141 -9.70 -0.45 8.66
CA LEU A 141 -9.52 0.95 9.04
C LEU A 141 -10.03 1.90 7.96
N LEU A 142 -9.64 1.70 6.70
CA LEU A 142 -10.10 2.54 5.59
C LEU A 142 -11.62 2.49 5.41
N ARG A 143 -12.22 1.32 5.52
CA ARG A 143 -13.68 1.15 5.48
C ARG A 143 -14.39 1.87 6.63
N SER A 144 -13.84 1.83 7.84
CA SER A 144 -14.39 2.55 8.98
C SER A 144 -14.31 4.07 8.80
N MET A 145 -13.20 4.57 8.25
CA MET A 145 -13.02 5.98 7.92
C MET A 145 -14.02 6.45 6.86
N GLU A 146 -14.28 5.63 5.85
CA GLU A 146 -15.29 5.92 4.82
C GLU A 146 -16.70 5.99 5.41
N ALA A 147 -17.07 5.04 6.26
CA ALA A 147 -18.36 5.05 6.95
C ALA A 147 -18.54 6.29 7.83
N VAL A 148 -17.51 6.68 8.59
CA VAL A 148 -17.52 7.91 9.39
C VAL A 148 -17.66 9.14 8.51
N GLN A 149 -16.93 9.21 7.40
CA GLN A 149 -17.04 10.30 6.43
C GLN A 149 -18.46 10.46 5.91
N GLU A 150 -19.09 9.36 5.48
CA GLU A 150 -20.45 9.37 4.92
C GLU A 150 -21.46 9.92 5.94
N GLN A 151 -21.47 9.40 7.17
CA GLN A 151 -22.42 9.83 8.19
C GLN A 151 -22.15 11.27 8.63
N SER A 152 -20.87 11.67 8.73
CA SER A 152 -20.52 13.07 9.07
C SER A 152 -20.97 14.05 7.98
N LEU A 153 -20.84 13.70 6.71
CA LEU A 153 -21.36 14.54 5.62
C LEU A 153 -22.88 14.65 5.64
N ARG A 154 -23.60 13.56 5.99
CA ARG A 154 -25.06 13.60 6.18
C ARG A 154 -25.43 14.59 7.28
N LEU A 155 -24.74 14.52 8.42
CA LEU A 155 -24.98 15.43 9.54
C LEU A 155 -24.68 16.89 9.15
N LEU A 156 -23.56 17.17 8.53
CA LEU A 156 -23.20 18.51 8.06
C LEU A 156 -24.26 19.12 7.14
N ARG A 157 -24.85 18.31 6.25
CA ARG A 157 -25.94 18.76 5.37
C ARG A 157 -27.17 19.19 6.13
N LEU A 158 -27.51 18.52 7.23
CA LEU A 158 -28.62 18.92 8.09
C LEU A 158 -28.38 20.27 8.77
N PHE A 159 -27.12 20.65 9.01
CA PHE A 159 -26.73 21.97 9.49
C PHE A 159 -26.53 23.01 8.38
N GLY A 160 -26.93 22.70 7.15
CA GLY A 160 -26.85 23.64 6.02
C GLY A 160 -25.49 23.69 5.31
N ASN A 161 -24.52 22.88 5.70
CA ASN A 161 -23.24 22.81 4.99
C ASN A 161 -23.38 21.97 3.72
N THR A 162 -23.44 22.64 2.58
CA THR A 162 -23.55 22.02 1.25
C THR A 162 -22.21 22.01 0.49
N THR A 163 -21.18 22.64 1.02
CA THR A 163 -19.89 22.83 0.34
C THR A 163 -18.84 21.79 0.69
N SER A 164 -18.86 21.24 1.90
CA SER A 164 -17.94 20.18 2.32
C SER A 164 -18.14 18.92 1.49
N ARG A 165 -17.04 18.38 0.98
CA ARG A 165 -17.04 17.19 0.12
C ARG A 165 -16.42 15.97 0.78
N LYS A 166 -15.63 16.19 1.84
CA LYS A 166 -14.90 15.14 2.55
C LYS A 166 -14.81 15.50 4.03
N VAL A 167 -14.94 14.49 4.88
CA VAL A 167 -14.61 14.54 6.30
C VAL A 167 -13.56 13.45 6.56
N VAL A 168 -12.46 13.83 7.17
CA VAL A 168 -11.36 12.90 7.44
C VAL A 168 -11.16 12.84 8.95
N PRO A 169 -11.29 11.66 9.57
CA PRO A 169 -10.91 11.49 10.96
C PRO A 169 -9.38 11.59 11.09
N SER A 170 -8.93 12.25 12.15
CA SER A 170 -7.50 12.31 12.50
C SER A 170 -7.20 11.30 13.59
N ILE A 171 -6.10 10.61 13.46
CA ILE A 171 -5.62 9.62 14.42
C ILE A 171 -4.19 9.98 14.79
N GLY A 172 -3.88 9.96 16.08
CA GLY A 172 -2.53 10.02 16.63
C GLY A 172 -2.21 8.69 17.30
N ALA A 173 -1.05 8.11 17.00
CA ALA A 173 -0.57 6.93 17.69
C ALA A 173 0.15 7.33 18.98
N GLU A 174 -0.16 6.62 20.08
CA GLU A 174 0.49 6.76 21.36
C GLU A 174 1.08 5.42 21.81
N GLN A 175 2.20 5.48 22.54
CA GLN A 175 2.78 4.33 23.20
C GLN A 175 2.63 4.48 24.71
N GLU A 176 2.10 3.46 25.35
CA GLU A 176 1.97 3.36 26.79
C GLU A 176 2.62 2.10 27.29
N TYR A 177 3.62 2.22 28.16
CA TYR A 177 4.38 1.08 28.66
C TYR A 177 4.98 1.34 30.04
N PHE A 178 5.27 0.27 30.76
CA PHE A 178 5.99 0.28 32.02
C PHE A 178 7.33 -0.42 31.88
N LEU A 179 8.34 0.10 32.53
CA LEU A 179 9.61 -0.60 32.73
C LEU A 179 9.48 -1.49 33.96
N ILE A 180 9.72 -2.79 33.77
CA ILE A 180 9.75 -3.76 34.84
C ILE A 180 11.06 -4.51 34.84
N ASP A 181 11.50 -4.96 36.04
CA ASP A 181 12.68 -5.81 36.14
C ASP A 181 12.43 -7.14 35.40
N ARG A 182 13.40 -7.53 34.57
CA ARG A 182 13.31 -8.77 33.78
C ARG A 182 13.05 -10.02 34.62
N ASN A 183 13.59 -10.06 35.88
CA ASN A 183 13.41 -11.19 36.78
C ASN A 183 11.99 -11.25 37.40
N LYS A 184 11.19 -10.21 37.19
CA LYS A 184 9.80 -10.13 37.68
C LYS A 184 8.76 -10.32 36.57
N TYR A 185 9.24 -10.44 35.32
CA TYR A 185 8.43 -10.76 34.16
C TYR A 185 8.39 -12.29 33.99
#